data_8d566408389831581bd1adad8179b200
#
_entry.id   8d566408389831581bd1adad8179b200
#
_cell.length_a   1.000
_cell.length_b   1.000
_cell.length_c   1.000
_cell.angle_alpha   90.00
_cell.angle_beta   90.00
_cell.angle_gamma   90.00
#
_symmetry.space_group_name_H-M   'P 1'
#
loop_
_entity.id
_entity.type
_entity.pdbx_description
1 polymer ?
#
loop_
_entity_poly.entity_id
_entity_poly.type
_entity_poly.pdbx_seq_one_letter_code
_entity_poly.pdbx_strand_id
1 'polypeptide(L)'
;MKKVGLYLDSVITGGTFQYNLSILEAFRSFPSDLINTVIAYSSDLWEAYLQKETLSIFKINRTIFSRLWFQIRTPLWLWRNTSKYFDVFSKSFINQKCDLWVFPSQDIWSYSLPVPTLGSAHDLMHRYERQFLEAGSRKEYNFREKHYSRMCKKATGILVDSKLGKQQLIESYHVPGSKVHVLSFISPKYIYKTTKSVRLKYDLPNKYLFYPAQFWEHKNHKALVRAISQLIAKLPDLKMVFVGSANNGYDSLIELIKKLGLQKVFIFLDQVPDEQMRGLYANARALIMPTFFGPTNIPPLEAFATGCPVAVSNVYGMPEQVGDAGLLFNPGSDAEIADTIYKLWTDDDITISLAKKGYQKSKDWGQTQFNQRLLEIIKLTIGEN
;
A
#
# COMPACT_ATOMS: atom_id res chain seq x y z
N MET A 1 -9.32 13.26 28.84
CA MET A 1 -9.61 12.76 27.48
C MET A 1 -8.55 13.29 26.54
N LYS A 2 -7.87 12.41 25.81
CA LYS A 2 -6.81 12.80 24.85
C LYS A 2 -7.40 13.29 23.55
N LYS A 3 -6.70 14.23 22.91
CA LYS A 3 -7.09 14.75 21.59
C LYS A 3 -6.09 14.29 20.54
N VAL A 4 -6.57 13.62 19.47
CA VAL A 4 -5.73 13.07 18.42
C VAL A 4 -6.17 13.61 17.05
N GLY A 5 -5.20 14.13 16.30
CA GLY A 5 -5.42 14.68 14.99
C GLY A 5 -4.99 13.70 13.87
N LEU A 6 -5.72 13.69 12.76
CA LEU A 6 -5.37 13.03 11.52
C LEU A 6 -5.13 14.08 10.44
N TYR A 7 -4.02 13.98 9.70
CA TYR A 7 -3.76 14.87 8.57
C TYR A 7 -3.76 14.11 7.24
N LEU A 8 -4.59 14.58 6.30
CA LEU A 8 -4.80 13.97 4.98
C LEU A 8 -4.37 14.94 3.86
N ASP A 9 -3.31 14.60 3.14
CA ASP A 9 -2.75 15.46 2.10
C ASP A 9 -2.25 14.71 0.85
N SER A 10 -2.30 13.39 0.84
CA SER A 10 -1.77 12.59 -0.25
C SER A 10 -2.67 12.57 -1.49
N VAL A 11 -2.08 12.14 -2.60
CA VAL A 11 -2.79 11.86 -3.85
C VAL A 11 -3.87 10.80 -3.61
N ILE A 12 -5.04 10.96 -4.25
CA ILE A 12 -6.18 10.05 -4.13
C ILE A 12 -6.08 8.88 -5.11
N THR A 13 -4.94 8.17 -5.10
CA THR A 13 -4.75 6.97 -5.93
C THR A 13 -3.78 5.98 -5.28
N GLY A 14 -3.95 4.69 -5.61
CA GLY A 14 -3.02 3.63 -5.22
C GLY A 14 -3.08 3.21 -3.75
N GLY A 15 -2.09 2.44 -3.33
CA GLY A 15 -2.05 1.80 -2.01
C GLY A 15 -2.04 2.77 -0.83
N THR A 16 -1.31 3.87 -0.94
CA THR A 16 -1.26 4.90 0.11
C THR A 16 -2.64 5.55 0.33
N PHE A 17 -3.40 5.78 -0.74
CA PHE A 17 -4.76 6.28 -0.62
C PHE A 17 -5.67 5.30 0.12
N GLN A 18 -5.63 4.01 -0.21
CA GLN A 18 -6.42 2.99 0.47
C GLN A 18 -6.05 2.86 1.96
N TYR A 19 -4.76 3.00 2.28
CA TYR A 19 -4.30 3.04 3.67
C TYR A 19 -4.84 4.26 4.42
N ASN A 20 -4.82 5.44 3.80
CA ASN A 20 -5.39 6.66 4.37
C ASN A 20 -6.89 6.53 4.63
N LEU A 21 -7.63 5.89 3.73
CA LEU A 21 -9.06 5.59 3.94
C LEU A 21 -9.27 4.63 5.11
N SER A 22 -8.41 3.62 5.26
CA SER A 22 -8.50 2.68 6.39
C SER A 22 -8.24 3.37 7.73
N ILE A 23 -7.28 4.31 7.78
CA ILE A 23 -7.01 5.12 8.98
C ILE A 23 -8.14 6.12 9.25
N LEU A 24 -8.68 6.78 8.21
CA LEU A 24 -9.84 7.65 8.36
C LEU A 24 -11.03 6.91 8.96
N GLU A 25 -11.27 5.68 8.51
CA GLU A 25 -12.33 4.84 9.05
C GLU A 25 -12.10 4.42 10.51
N ALA A 26 -10.83 4.18 10.88
CA ALA A 26 -10.49 3.94 12.28
C ALA A 26 -10.80 5.16 13.15
N PHE A 27 -10.47 6.37 12.69
CA PHE A 27 -10.79 7.62 13.40
C PHE A 27 -12.29 7.82 13.60
N ARG A 28 -13.12 7.40 12.65
CA ARG A 28 -14.60 7.40 12.76
C ARG A 28 -15.12 6.45 13.83
N SER A 29 -14.40 5.37 14.08
CA SER A 29 -14.82 4.31 14.99
C SER A 29 -14.30 4.47 16.42
N PHE A 30 -13.42 5.42 16.68
CA PHE A 30 -12.85 5.60 18.01
C PHE A 30 -13.93 6.05 19.01
N PRO A 31 -13.96 5.44 20.21
CA PRO A 31 -14.90 5.84 21.25
C PRO A 31 -14.70 7.30 21.66
N SER A 32 -15.75 8.10 21.58
CA SER A 32 -15.68 9.55 21.86
C SER A 32 -15.44 9.88 23.33
N ASP A 33 -15.65 8.92 24.23
CA ASP A 33 -15.34 9.03 25.65
C ASP A 33 -13.85 8.80 25.95
N LEU A 34 -13.12 8.12 25.06
CA LEU A 34 -11.69 7.84 25.20
C LEU A 34 -10.84 8.85 24.44
N ILE A 35 -11.16 9.15 23.19
CA ILE A 35 -10.36 10.00 22.31
C ILE A 35 -11.24 11.03 21.60
N ASN A 36 -10.87 12.30 21.70
CA ASN A 36 -11.42 13.37 20.88
C ASN A 36 -10.65 13.42 19.55
N THR A 37 -11.31 13.18 18.44
CA THR A 37 -10.70 13.11 17.11
C THR A 37 -10.91 14.41 16.32
N VAL A 38 -9.86 14.81 15.60
CA VAL A 38 -9.87 15.97 14.70
C VAL A 38 -9.25 15.59 13.37
N ILE A 39 -9.86 15.97 12.26
CA ILE A 39 -9.35 15.72 10.91
C ILE A 39 -8.95 17.04 10.26
N ALA A 40 -7.71 17.11 9.81
CA ALA A 40 -7.18 18.20 9.01
C ALA A 40 -6.85 17.71 7.60
N TYR A 41 -7.12 18.54 6.59
CA TYR A 41 -6.76 18.22 5.20
C TYR A 41 -6.32 19.49 4.45
N SER A 42 -5.53 19.32 3.37
CA SER A 42 -5.07 20.44 2.55
C SER A 42 -5.43 20.31 1.06
N SER A 43 -5.85 19.17 0.61
CA SER A 43 -6.27 18.92 -0.78
C SER A 43 -7.79 18.93 -0.92
N ASP A 44 -8.33 19.67 -1.90
CA ASP A 44 -9.76 19.72 -2.22
C ASP A 44 -10.35 18.34 -2.55
N LEU A 45 -9.49 17.44 -3.01
CA LEU A 45 -9.87 16.06 -3.29
C LEU A 45 -10.38 15.31 -2.06
N TRP A 46 -9.90 15.64 -0.86
CA TRP A 46 -10.40 15.06 0.39
C TRP A 46 -11.75 15.64 0.81
N GLU A 47 -12.07 16.85 0.37
CA GLU A 47 -13.33 17.52 0.72
C GLU A 47 -14.55 16.67 0.36
N ALA A 48 -14.56 16.07 -0.84
CA ALA A 48 -15.64 15.19 -1.28
C ALA A 48 -15.83 13.94 -0.40
N TYR A 49 -14.74 13.43 0.19
CA TYR A 49 -14.76 12.27 1.10
C TYR A 49 -15.18 12.65 2.52
N LEU A 50 -15.04 13.92 2.90
CA LEU A 50 -15.25 14.41 4.25
C LEU A 50 -16.57 15.19 4.45
N GLN A 51 -17.29 15.55 3.38
CA GLN A 51 -18.53 16.38 3.42
C GLN A 51 -19.66 15.83 4.31
N LYS A 52 -19.65 14.54 4.64
CA LYS A 52 -20.70 13.88 5.43
C LYS A 52 -20.24 13.48 6.83
N GLU A 53 -19.13 14.05 7.30
CA GLU A 53 -18.55 13.66 8.59
C GLU A 53 -19.21 14.36 9.76
N THR A 54 -19.37 13.60 10.85
CA THR A 54 -19.79 14.14 12.16
C THR A 54 -18.59 14.59 13.00
N LEU A 55 -17.37 14.29 12.57
CA LEU A 55 -16.12 14.63 13.25
C LEU A 55 -15.75 16.09 13.05
N SER A 56 -14.91 16.63 13.94
CA SER A 56 -14.35 17.98 13.77
C SER A 56 -13.36 18.00 12.60
N ILE A 57 -13.73 18.69 11.52
CA ILE A 57 -12.96 18.77 10.28
C ILE A 57 -12.59 20.20 9.99
N PHE A 58 -11.37 20.44 9.51
CA PHE A 58 -10.95 21.74 9.03
C PHE A 58 -9.93 21.64 7.90
N LYS A 59 -10.02 22.59 6.97
CA LYS A 59 -9.08 22.71 5.87
C LYS A 59 -7.88 23.57 6.29
N ILE A 60 -6.68 23.13 5.96
CA ILE A 60 -5.45 23.88 6.20
C ILE A 60 -4.81 24.22 4.87
N ASN A 61 -4.69 25.49 4.57
CA ASN A 61 -3.99 25.94 3.37
C ASN A 61 -2.48 26.03 3.62
N ARG A 62 -1.68 25.44 2.73
CA ARG A 62 -0.23 25.57 2.76
C ARG A 62 0.16 27.02 2.41
N THR A 63 0.97 27.62 3.26
CA THR A 63 1.52 28.97 3.03
C THR A 63 2.70 28.92 2.07
N ILE A 64 3.10 30.08 1.54
CA ILE A 64 4.35 30.23 0.77
C ILE A 64 5.54 29.78 1.64
N PHE A 65 5.57 30.16 2.91
CA PHE A 65 6.64 29.77 3.85
C PHE A 65 6.71 28.27 4.05
N SER A 66 5.57 27.59 4.26
CA SER A 66 5.52 26.15 4.40
C SER A 66 5.94 25.39 3.14
N ARG A 67 5.79 26.00 1.95
CA ARG A 67 6.26 25.42 0.66
C ARG A 67 7.75 25.65 0.42
N LEU A 68 8.24 26.84 0.74
CA LEU A 68 9.61 27.26 0.38
C LEU A 68 10.67 26.85 1.39
N TRP A 69 10.35 26.69 2.70
CA TRP A 69 11.36 26.38 3.72
C TRP A 69 12.23 25.18 3.36
N PHE A 70 11.61 24.19 2.76
CA PHE A 70 12.29 22.97 2.34
C PHE A 70 13.19 23.22 1.12
N GLN A 71 12.75 24.06 0.16
CA GLN A 71 13.49 24.39 -1.05
C GLN A 71 14.72 25.23 -0.73
N ILE A 72 14.62 26.21 0.17
CA ILE A 72 15.73 27.08 0.60
C ILE A 72 16.66 26.42 1.64
N ARG A 73 16.47 25.10 1.88
CA ARG A 73 17.31 24.30 2.77
C ARG A 73 17.43 24.83 4.21
N THR A 74 16.44 25.54 4.70
CA THR A 74 16.40 26.01 6.08
C THR A 74 16.68 24.85 7.05
N PRO A 75 17.58 25.00 8.02
CA PRO A 75 17.83 23.96 9.03
C PRO A 75 16.55 23.56 9.74
N LEU A 76 16.30 22.24 9.86
CA LEU A 76 15.06 21.71 10.46
C LEU A 76 14.83 22.22 11.90
N TRP A 77 15.90 22.35 12.70
CA TRP A 77 15.81 22.86 14.07
C TRP A 77 15.31 24.31 14.09
N LEU A 78 15.79 25.14 13.15
CA LEU A 78 15.37 26.54 13.04
C LEU A 78 13.89 26.62 12.63
N TRP A 79 13.49 25.86 11.61
CA TRP A 79 12.09 25.79 11.19
C TRP A 79 11.18 25.36 12.34
N ARG A 80 11.47 24.27 13.03
CA ARG A 80 10.65 23.77 14.15
C ARG A 80 10.49 24.76 15.29
N ASN A 81 11.54 25.54 15.57
CA ASN A 81 11.51 26.52 16.68
C ASN A 81 10.83 27.84 16.29
N THR A 82 10.89 28.24 15.02
CA THR A 82 10.44 29.56 14.59
C THR A 82 9.13 29.56 13.80
N SER A 83 8.78 28.50 13.07
CA SER A 83 7.55 28.42 12.25
C SER A 83 6.28 28.73 13.02
N LYS A 84 6.24 28.38 14.31
CA LYS A 84 5.13 28.68 15.23
C LYS A 84 4.82 30.18 15.37
N TYR A 85 5.76 31.07 15.02
CA TYR A 85 5.55 32.51 15.14
C TYR A 85 5.03 33.18 13.85
N PHE A 86 5.35 32.64 12.68
CA PHE A 86 5.01 33.29 11.42
C PHE A 86 4.26 32.40 10.43
N ASP A 87 4.38 31.05 10.49
CA ASP A 87 3.74 30.17 9.53
C ASP A 87 2.35 29.73 9.99
N VAL A 88 1.32 30.19 9.30
CA VAL A 88 -0.09 29.88 9.60
C VAL A 88 -0.37 28.40 9.50
N PHE A 89 0.28 27.67 8.56
CA PHE A 89 0.16 26.22 8.45
C PHE A 89 0.60 25.53 9.74
N SER A 90 1.79 25.84 10.25
CA SER A 90 2.29 25.27 11.52
C SER A 90 1.42 25.66 12.71
N LYS A 91 0.95 26.93 12.76
CA LYS A 91 0.06 27.42 13.83
C LYS A 91 -1.25 26.63 13.86
N SER A 92 -1.81 26.25 12.70
CA SER A 92 -3.07 25.52 12.63
C SER A 92 -3.00 24.19 13.36
N PHE A 93 -1.87 23.47 13.30
CA PHE A 93 -1.67 22.23 14.07
C PHE A 93 -1.48 22.48 15.57
N ILE A 94 -0.69 23.49 15.93
CA ILE A 94 -0.39 23.83 17.33
C ILE A 94 -1.66 24.26 18.06
N ASN A 95 -2.49 25.10 17.42
CA ASN A 95 -3.71 25.66 18.01
C ASN A 95 -4.77 24.60 18.32
N GLN A 96 -4.72 23.44 17.65
CA GLN A 96 -5.61 22.32 17.95
C GLN A 96 -5.28 21.65 19.29
N LYS A 97 -4.07 21.85 19.83
CA LYS A 97 -3.63 21.27 21.10
C LYS A 97 -3.83 19.74 21.15
N CYS A 98 -3.59 19.06 20.01
CA CYS A 98 -3.63 17.60 19.98
C CYS A 98 -2.44 17.00 20.72
N ASP A 99 -2.69 15.94 21.50
CA ASP A 99 -1.64 15.14 22.16
C ASP A 99 -0.80 14.38 21.13
N LEU A 100 -1.38 14.06 19.96
CA LEU A 100 -0.70 13.38 18.86
C LEU A 100 -1.35 13.74 17.52
N TRP A 101 -0.55 13.89 16.47
CA TRP A 101 -0.99 14.00 15.09
C TRP A 101 -0.55 12.78 14.28
N VAL A 102 -1.47 12.11 13.60
CA VAL A 102 -1.22 10.96 12.72
C VAL A 102 -1.05 11.42 11.28
N PHE A 103 0.07 11.02 10.67
CA PHE A 103 0.43 11.29 9.27
C PHE A 103 0.55 9.96 8.53
N PRO A 104 -0.54 9.45 7.93
CA PRO A 104 -0.55 8.12 7.30
C PRO A 104 0.21 8.08 5.98
N SER A 105 0.39 9.21 5.34
CA SER A 105 1.27 9.35 4.17
C SER A 105 2.71 9.57 4.60
N GLN A 106 3.65 9.38 3.67
CA GLN A 106 5.07 9.63 3.95
C GLN A 106 5.38 11.14 3.87
N ASP A 107 4.69 11.91 4.70
CA ASP A 107 4.73 13.38 4.68
C ASP A 107 5.94 13.93 5.44
N ILE A 108 6.54 14.98 4.88
CA ILE A 108 7.59 15.76 5.57
C ILE A 108 7.07 16.43 6.86
N TRP A 109 5.77 16.62 6.96
CA TRP A 109 5.12 17.27 8.10
C TRP A 109 5.21 16.44 9.37
N SER A 110 5.29 15.11 9.25
CA SER A 110 5.48 14.19 10.38
C SER A 110 6.74 14.46 11.21
N TYR A 111 7.74 15.17 10.65
CA TYR A 111 8.95 15.53 11.39
C TYR A 111 9.25 17.05 11.40
N SER A 112 8.60 17.83 10.55
CA SER A 112 8.87 19.27 10.46
C SER A 112 7.99 20.11 11.37
N LEU A 113 6.81 19.63 11.73
CA LEU A 113 5.93 20.34 12.67
C LEU A 113 6.41 20.21 14.11
N PRO A 114 6.32 21.28 14.93
CA PRO A 114 6.75 21.26 16.32
C PRO A 114 5.67 20.71 17.28
N VAL A 115 5.04 19.60 16.89
CA VAL A 115 4.00 18.87 17.66
C VAL A 115 4.36 17.39 17.75
N PRO A 116 3.79 16.61 18.71
CA PRO A 116 3.94 15.16 18.72
C PRO A 116 3.31 14.54 17.48
N THR A 117 4.01 13.58 16.84
CA THR A 117 3.58 13.00 15.56
C THR A 117 3.76 11.49 15.53
N LEU A 118 2.83 10.81 14.87
CA LEU A 118 2.93 9.42 14.42
C LEU A 118 3.03 9.45 12.89
N GLY A 119 4.24 9.27 12.36
CA GLY A 119 4.50 9.25 10.91
C GLY A 119 4.36 7.84 10.34
N SER A 120 4.44 7.69 8.99
CA SER A 120 4.38 6.40 8.32
C SER A 120 5.56 6.19 7.38
N ALA A 121 6.12 4.98 7.37
CA ALA A 121 7.16 4.54 6.46
C ALA A 121 6.70 3.25 5.77
N HIS A 122 6.24 3.36 4.51
CA HIS A 122 5.68 2.22 3.78
C HIS A 122 6.75 1.35 3.14
N ASP A 123 7.87 1.92 2.72
CA ASP A 123 8.95 1.16 2.07
C ASP A 123 10.32 1.84 2.20
N LEU A 124 11.37 1.06 2.01
CA LEU A 124 12.74 1.52 1.86
C LEU A 124 13.35 1.06 0.53
N MET A 125 12.56 1.01 -0.55
CA MET A 125 12.99 0.56 -1.87
C MET A 125 14.29 1.23 -2.35
N HIS A 126 14.43 2.53 -2.09
CA HIS A 126 15.63 3.29 -2.44
C HIS A 126 16.94 2.75 -1.83
N ARG A 127 16.86 1.97 -0.74
CA ARG A 127 18.03 1.30 -0.12
C ARG A 127 18.25 -0.10 -0.64
N TYR A 128 17.18 -0.87 -0.76
CA TYR A 128 17.24 -2.31 -0.95
C TYR A 128 17.15 -2.73 -2.43
N GLU A 129 16.55 -1.91 -3.31
CA GLU A 129 16.24 -2.26 -4.69
C GLU A 129 16.74 -1.20 -5.69
N ARG A 130 17.98 -0.76 -5.51
CA ARG A 130 18.58 0.33 -6.32
C ARG A 130 18.77 0.00 -7.80
N GLN A 131 18.68 -1.27 -8.20
CA GLN A 131 18.76 -1.71 -9.59
C GLN A 131 17.54 -1.31 -10.41
N PHE A 132 16.40 -1.03 -9.76
CA PHE A 132 15.20 -0.58 -10.45
C PHE A 132 15.17 0.94 -10.59
N LEU A 133 14.76 1.43 -11.76
CA LEU A 133 14.63 2.88 -12.01
C LEU A 133 13.64 3.55 -11.05
N GLU A 134 12.62 2.82 -10.62
CA GLU A 134 11.59 3.25 -9.66
C GLU A 134 12.14 3.51 -8.25
N ALA A 135 13.29 2.94 -7.93
CA ALA A 135 14.00 3.26 -6.68
C ALA A 135 14.49 4.72 -6.66
N GLY A 136 14.54 5.33 -7.85
CA GLY A 136 14.82 6.75 -8.04
C GLY A 136 16.26 7.09 -8.35
N SER A 137 16.44 8.31 -8.83
CA SER A 137 17.74 8.91 -9.10
C SER A 137 18.55 9.10 -7.81
N ARG A 138 19.85 9.41 -7.93
CA ARG A 138 20.69 9.77 -6.78
C ARG A 138 20.13 10.96 -5.96
N LYS A 139 19.42 11.88 -6.63
CA LYS A 139 18.76 13.01 -5.96
C LYS A 139 17.59 12.55 -5.09
N GLU A 140 16.76 11.66 -5.62
CA GLU A 140 15.63 11.05 -4.90
C GLU A 140 16.10 10.15 -3.77
N TYR A 141 17.16 9.36 -3.98
CA TYR A 141 17.80 8.59 -2.92
C TYR A 141 18.20 9.51 -1.76
N ASN A 142 18.94 10.58 -2.02
CA ASN A 142 19.38 11.51 -0.99
C ASN A 142 18.20 12.23 -0.30
N PHE A 143 17.12 12.49 -1.04
CA PHE A 143 15.90 13.05 -0.47
C PHE A 143 15.25 12.06 0.49
N ARG A 144 15.02 10.80 0.07
CA ARG A 144 14.41 9.75 0.90
C ARG A 144 15.27 9.44 2.13
N GLU A 145 16.59 9.38 1.99
CA GLU A 145 17.50 9.21 3.13
C GLU A 145 17.35 10.32 4.18
N LYS A 146 17.31 11.57 3.76
CA LYS A 146 17.08 12.70 4.67
C LYS A 146 15.70 12.65 5.29
N HIS A 147 14.69 12.29 4.51
CA HIS A 147 13.30 12.17 4.94
C HIS A 147 13.19 11.16 6.09
N TYR A 148 13.57 9.91 5.86
CA TYR A 148 13.45 8.85 6.86
C TYR A 148 14.36 9.07 8.08
N SER A 149 15.60 9.50 7.88
CA SER A 149 16.49 9.85 8.98
C SER A 149 15.90 10.94 9.88
N ARG A 150 15.28 11.98 9.30
CA ARG A 150 14.63 13.06 10.08
C ARG A 150 13.37 12.57 10.78
N MET A 151 12.56 11.78 10.12
CA MET A 151 11.36 11.19 10.70
C MET A 151 11.72 10.29 11.88
N CYS A 152 12.69 9.39 11.75
CA CYS A 152 13.16 8.52 12.83
C CYS A 152 13.66 9.30 14.05
N LYS A 153 14.30 10.45 13.82
CA LYS A 153 14.81 11.31 14.89
C LYS A 153 13.73 12.16 15.58
N LYS A 154 12.71 12.62 14.84
CA LYS A 154 11.82 13.70 15.30
C LYS A 154 10.38 13.26 15.54
N ALA A 155 9.87 12.25 14.86
CA ALA A 155 8.54 11.73 15.15
C ALA A 155 8.51 11.06 16.52
N THR A 156 7.36 11.11 17.19
CA THR A 156 7.11 10.43 18.47
C THR A 156 7.01 8.93 18.25
N GLY A 157 6.29 8.51 17.21
CA GLY A 157 6.17 7.14 16.74
C GLY A 157 6.18 7.03 15.22
N ILE A 158 6.37 5.82 14.70
CA ILE A 158 6.40 5.54 13.27
C ILE A 158 5.60 4.27 12.98
N LEU A 159 4.64 4.37 12.06
CA LEU A 159 3.91 3.24 11.50
C LEU A 159 4.72 2.59 10.37
N VAL A 160 4.73 1.28 10.35
CA VAL A 160 5.21 0.45 9.25
C VAL A 160 4.19 -0.66 8.97
N ASP A 161 4.20 -1.23 7.79
CA ASP A 161 3.18 -2.16 7.33
C ASP A 161 3.48 -3.66 7.63
N SER A 162 4.72 -3.98 8.05
CA SER A 162 5.15 -5.35 8.34
C SER A 162 6.25 -5.43 9.40
N LYS A 163 6.48 -6.62 9.95
CA LYS A 163 7.62 -6.87 10.85
C LYS A 163 8.95 -6.66 10.13
N LEU A 164 9.03 -7.06 8.85
CA LEU A 164 10.20 -6.79 8.02
C LEU A 164 10.43 -5.29 7.86
N GLY A 165 9.39 -4.50 7.55
CA GLY A 165 9.49 -3.03 7.46
C GLY A 165 9.99 -2.40 8.75
N LYS A 166 9.54 -2.91 9.92
CA LYS A 166 10.05 -2.52 11.23
C LYS A 166 11.54 -2.81 11.38
N GLN A 167 11.95 -4.03 11.05
CA GLN A 167 13.35 -4.45 11.12
C GLN A 167 14.23 -3.58 10.21
N GLN A 168 13.84 -3.43 8.94
CA GLN A 168 14.56 -2.61 7.97
C GLN A 168 14.72 -1.15 8.43
N LEU A 169 13.69 -0.56 9.03
CA LEU A 169 13.75 0.81 9.53
C LEU A 169 14.72 0.94 10.72
N ILE A 170 14.70 -0.03 11.65
CA ILE A 170 15.60 -0.08 12.80
C ILE A 170 17.06 -0.21 12.34
N GLU A 171 17.33 -1.17 11.46
CA GLU A 171 18.68 -1.42 10.94
C GLU A 171 19.21 -0.23 10.13
N SER A 172 18.35 0.39 9.32
CA SER A 172 18.74 1.47 8.41
C SER A 172 19.01 2.80 9.11
N TYR A 173 18.27 3.11 10.17
CA TYR A 173 18.30 4.45 10.79
C TYR A 173 18.55 4.40 12.31
N HIS A 174 18.82 3.24 12.89
CA HIS A 174 19.08 3.03 14.32
C HIS A 174 18.00 3.65 15.22
N VAL A 175 16.74 3.59 14.77
CA VAL A 175 15.61 4.08 15.55
C VAL A 175 15.25 3.06 16.65
N PRO A 176 14.93 3.51 17.88
CA PRO A 176 14.49 2.59 18.94
C PRO A 176 13.27 1.79 18.51
N GLY A 177 13.30 0.46 18.71
CA GLY A 177 12.21 -0.42 18.30
C GLY A 177 10.86 -0.13 18.97
N SER A 178 10.90 0.51 20.17
CA SER A 178 9.69 1.00 20.87
C SER A 178 8.97 2.13 20.14
N LYS A 179 9.65 2.88 19.26
CA LYS A 179 9.05 3.93 18.43
C LYS A 179 8.42 3.42 17.13
N VAL A 180 8.71 2.18 16.74
CA VAL A 180 8.27 1.63 15.45
C VAL A 180 7.16 0.61 15.68
N HIS A 181 5.98 0.90 15.16
CA HIS A 181 4.77 0.13 15.36
C HIS A 181 4.28 -0.48 14.07
N VAL A 182 4.01 -1.79 14.06
CA VAL A 182 3.46 -2.49 12.90
C VAL A 182 1.95 -2.28 12.87
N LEU A 183 1.46 -1.74 11.73
CA LEU A 183 0.06 -1.62 11.39
C LEU A 183 -0.12 -2.07 9.94
N SER A 184 -0.39 -3.34 9.74
CA SER A 184 -0.48 -3.96 8.41
C SER A 184 -1.68 -3.46 7.63
N PHE A 185 -1.57 -3.41 6.30
CA PHE A 185 -2.69 -3.08 5.41
C PHE A 185 -3.85 -4.07 5.58
N ILE A 186 -5.03 -3.61 5.23
CA ILE A 186 -6.26 -4.42 5.12
C ILE A 186 -6.80 -4.34 3.70
N SER A 187 -7.70 -5.24 3.37
CA SER A 187 -8.40 -5.20 2.09
C SER A 187 -9.20 -3.90 1.96
N PRO A 188 -9.11 -3.18 0.84
CA PRO A 188 -9.86 -1.96 0.61
C PRO A 188 -11.38 -2.18 0.68
N LYS A 189 -12.13 -1.17 1.13
CA LYS A 189 -13.60 -1.27 1.28
C LYS A 189 -14.34 -1.59 -0.02
N TYR A 190 -13.85 -1.11 -1.15
CA TYR A 190 -14.53 -1.36 -2.43
C TYR A 190 -14.61 -2.84 -2.80
N ILE A 191 -13.66 -3.66 -2.30
CA ILE A 191 -13.61 -5.09 -2.61
C ILE A 191 -14.80 -5.88 -2.02
N TYR A 192 -15.48 -5.32 -1.03
CA TYR A 192 -16.66 -5.93 -0.41
C TYR A 192 -17.98 -5.50 -1.05
N LYS A 193 -17.96 -4.54 -1.99
CA LYS A 193 -19.16 -4.10 -2.70
C LYS A 193 -19.54 -5.12 -3.78
N THR A 194 -20.83 -5.40 -3.92
CA THR A 194 -21.33 -6.26 -4.99
C THR A 194 -21.15 -5.58 -6.34
N THR A 195 -20.63 -6.29 -7.33
CA THR A 195 -20.43 -5.80 -8.69
C THR A 195 -21.33 -6.53 -9.69
N LYS A 196 -21.76 -5.82 -10.72
CA LYS A 196 -22.39 -6.42 -11.91
C LYS A 196 -21.36 -7.28 -12.64
N SER A 197 -21.82 -8.23 -13.45
CA SER A 197 -20.93 -9.13 -14.19
C SER A 197 -19.88 -8.36 -15.01
N VAL A 198 -18.61 -8.48 -14.60
CA VAL A 198 -17.45 -7.90 -15.31
C VAL A 198 -17.06 -8.73 -16.54
N ARG A 199 -17.46 -10.01 -16.55
CA ARG A 199 -17.07 -10.96 -17.58
C ARG A 199 -17.56 -10.55 -18.96
N LEU A 200 -18.85 -10.18 -19.09
CA LEU A 200 -19.43 -9.69 -20.34
C LEU A 200 -18.87 -8.33 -20.72
N LYS A 201 -18.63 -7.46 -19.73
CA LYS A 201 -18.15 -6.10 -20.00
C LYS A 201 -16.75 -6.08 -20.63
N TYR A 202 -15.87 -6.98 -20.22
CA TYR A 202 -14.47 -7.02 -20.64
C TYR A 202 -14.16 -8.22 -21.55
N ASP A 203 -15.16 -8.94 -22.04
CA ASP A 203 -15.02 -10.14 -22.87
C ASP A 203 -14.00 -11.15 -22.27
N LEU A 204 -14.16 -11.43 -20.97
CA LEU A 204 -13.21 -12.27 -20.25
C LEU A 204 -13.49 -13.76 -20.48
N PRO A 205 -12.44 -14.58 -20.60
CA PRO A 205 -12.58 -16.03 -20.68
C PRO A 205 -13.18 -16.63 -19.40
N ASN A 206 -13.63 -17.87 -19.51
CA ASN A 206 -14.21 -18.60 -18.37
C ASN A 206 -13.20 -18.88 -17.28
N LYS A 207 -11.93 -19.00 -17.62
CA LYS A 207 -10.82 -19.30 -16.72
C LYS A 207 -9.63 -18.43 -17.11
N TYR A 208 -9.07 -17.71 -16.14
CA TYR A 208 -7.89 -16.86 -16.37
C TYR A 208 -7.09 -16.66 -15.06
N LEU A 209 -5.81 -16.44 -15.21
CA LEU A 209 -4.95 -15.92 -14.15
C LEU A 209 -5.05 -14.39 -14.13
N PHE A 210 -4.79 -13.80 -12.97
CA PHE A 210 -4.97 -12.37 -12.78
C PHE A 210 -3.76 -11.71 -12.14
N TYR A 211 -3.37 -10.52 -12.61
CA TYR A 211 -2.37 -9.69 -11.97
C TYR A 211 -2.66 -8.21 -12.16
N PRO A 212 -3.26 -7.53 -11.19
CA PRO A 212 -3.46 -6.08 -11.22
C PRO A 212 -2.26 -5.37 -10.64
N ALA A 213 -1.43 -4.84 -11.50
CA ALA A 213 -0.28 -4.03 -11.13
C ALA A 213 0.11 -3.11 -12.28
N GLN A 214 0.51 -1.88 -11.96
CA GLN A 214 1.13 -0.99 -12.95
C GLN A 214 2.38 -1.66 -13.54
N PHE A 215 2.67 -1.38 -14.81
CA PHE A 215 3.75 -2.03 -15.55
C PHE A 215 5.13 -1.46 -15.22
N TRP A 216 5.50 -1.47 -13.92
CA TRP A 216 6.85 -1.18 -13.46
C TRP A 216 7.76 -2.40 -13.62
N GLU A 217 9.05 -2.18 -13.86
CA GLU A 217 10.03 -3.28 -14.01
C GLU A 217 10.07 -4.18 -12.77
N HIS A 218 10.07 -3.62 -11.56
CA HIS A 218 10.10 -4.41 -10.33
C HIS A 218 8.83 -5.27 -10.13
N LYS A 219 7.74 -5.00 -10.84
CA LYS A 219 6.53 -5.84 -10.82
C LYS A 219 6.69 -7.12 -11.62
N ASN A 220 7.75 -7.24 -12.43
CA ASN A 220 8.22 -8.47 -13.05
C ASN A 220 7.20 -9.20 -13.96
N HIS A 221 6.39 -8.45 -14.70
CA HIS A 221 5.42 -9.03 -15.64
C HIS A 221 6.08 -9.92 -16.69
N LYS A 222 7.33 -9.62 -17.08
CA LYS A 222 8.08 -10.41 -18.06
C LYS A 222 8.33 -11.85 -17.61
N ALA A 223 8.52 -12.10 -16.30
CA ALA A 223 8.66 -13.45 -15.79
C ALA A 223 7.38 -14.28 -15.99
N LEU A 224 6.19 -13.67 -15.84
CA LEU A 224 4.92 -14.34 -16.16
C LEU A 224 4.85 -14.73 -17.64
N VAL A 225 5.28 -13.84 -18.53
CA VAL A 225 5.29 -14.13 -19.97
C VAL A 225 6.22 -15.30 -20.28
N ARG A 226 7.46 -15.32 -19.73
CA ARG A 226 8.41 -16.43 -19.93
C ARG A 226 7.93 -17.73 -19.28
N ALA A 227 7.35 -17.69 -18.09
CA ALA A 227 6.80 -18.85 -17.41
C ALA A 227 5.62 -19.45 -18.21
N ILE A 228 4.70 -18.61 -18.66
CA ILE A 228 3.53 -19.02 -19.48
C ILE A 228 3.99 -19.59 -20.83
N SER A 229 5.04 -19.05 -21.43
CA SER A 229 5.57 -19.59 -22.68
C SER A 229 6.02 -21.06 -22.59
N GLN A 230 6.46 -21.50 -21.39
CA GLN A 230 6.83 -22.90 -21.14
C GLN A 230 5.61 -23.83 -20.99
N LEU A 231 4.44 -23.24 -20.71
CA LEU A 231 3.23 -24.00 -20.41
C LEU A 231 2.25 -24.08 -21.58
N ILE A 232 2.31 -23.16 -22.54
CA ILE A 232 1.23 -22.96 -23.55
C ILE A 232 1.02 -24.21 -24.41
N ALA A 233 2.05 -25.02 -24.66
CA ALA A 233 1.91 -26.28 -25.38
C ALA A 233 1.11 -27.33 -24.61
N LYS A 234 1.18 -27.30 -23.26
CA LYS A 234 0.46 -28.23 -22.36
C LYS A 234 -0.91 -27.66 -21.94
N LEU A 235 -1.07 -26.34 -21.91
CA LEU A 235 -2.23 -25.61 -21.44
C LEU A 235 -2.66 -24.58 -22.51
N PRO A 236 -3.21 -25.00 -23.67
CA PRO A 236 -3.52 -24.09 -24.79
C PRO A 236 -4.63 -23.11 -24.47
N ASP A 237 -5.46 -23.39 -23.49
CA ASP A 237 -6.56 -22.55 -23.00
C ASP A 237 -6.12 -21.53 -21.92
N LEU A 238 -4.84 -21.54 -21.51
CA LEU A 238 -4.32 -20.64 -20.49
C LEU A 238 -4.45 -19.18 -20.93
N LYS A 239 -5.04 -18.36 -20.06
CA LYS A 239 -5.19 -16.91 -20.25
C LYS A 239 -4.69 -16.15 -19.02
N MET A 240 -4.15 -14.98 -19.26
CA MET A 240 -3.67 -14.07 -18.25
C MET A 240 -4.26 -12.68 -18.47
N VAL A 241 -4.88 -12.13 -17.41
CA VAL A 241 -5.46 -10.79 -17.43
C VAL A 241 -4.58 -9.86 -16.58
N PHE A 242 -4.12 -8.79 -17.21
CA PHE A 242 -3.40 -7.70 -16.56
C PHE A 242 -4.28 -6.47 -16.43
N VAL A 243 -4.18 -5.77 -15.32
CA VAL A 243 -4.81 -4.46 -15.08
C VAL A 243 -3.76 -3.49 -14.58
N GLY A 244 -3.59 -2.35 -15.22
CA GLY A 244 -2.68 -1.32 -14.77
C GLY A 244 -2.23 -0.36 -15.86
N SER A 245 -1.72 0.79 -15.45
CA SER A 245 -1.19 1.81 -16.35
C SER A 245 0.19 1.44 -16.88
N ALA A 246 0.48 1.84 -18.13
CA ALA A 246 1.79 1.72 -18.74
C ALA A 246 2.84 2.53 -17.95
N ASN A 247 3.99 1.89 -17.70
CA ASN A 247 5.16 2.47 -17.08
C ASN A 247 6.43 1.91 -17.74
N ASN A 248 7.60 2.08 -17.14
CA ASN A 248 8.90 1.74 -17.74
C ASN A 248 9.08 0.26 -18.17
N GLY A 249 8.27 -0.66 -17.63
CA GLY A 249 8.29 -2.07 -18.03
C GLY A 249 7.35 -2.43 -19.19
N TYR A 250 6.48 -1.51 -19.64
CA TYR A 250 5.39 -1.85 -20.57
C TYR A 250 5.85 -2.19 -21.97
N ASP A 251 6.62 -1.33 -22.63
CA ASP A 251 7.00 -1.52 -24.04
C ASP A 251 7.80 -2.81 -24.23
N SER A 252 8.78 -3.05 -23.36
CA SER A 252 9.58 -4.26 -23.37
C SER A 252 8.79 -5.55 -23.05
N LEU A 253 7.69 -5.44 -22.30
CA LEU A 253 6.75 -6.52 -22.07
C LEU A 253 5.98 -6.87 -23.37
N ILE A 254 5.46 -5.85 -24.06
CA ILE A 254 4.74 -6.03 -25.33
C ILE A 254 5.65 -6.64 -26.40
N GLU A 255 6.90 -6.17 -26.50
CA GLU A 255 7.89 -6.75 -27.43
C GLU A 255 8.16 -8.23 -27.13
N LEU A 256 8.31 -8.58 -25.84
CA LEU A 256 8.53 -9.98 -25.43
C LEU A 256 7.32 -10.87 -25.81
N ILE A 257 6.09 -10.41 -25.57
CA ILE A 257 4.87 -11.14 -25.93
C ILE A 257 4.78 -11.36 -27.44
N LYS A 258 5.10 -10.34 -28.25
CA LYS A 258 5.15 -10.45 -29.71
C LYS A 258 6.22 -11.43 -30.17
N LYS A 259 7.44 -11.34 -29.61
CA LYS A 259 8.57 -12.24 -29.94
C LYS A 259 8.24 -13.71 -29.69
N LEU A 260 7.47 -13.99 -28.63
CA LEU A 260 7.06 -15.35 -28.26
C LEU A 260 5.75 -15.81 -28.91
N GLY A 261 5.09 -14.98 -29.72
CA GLY A 261 3.83 -15.33 -30.39
C GLY A 261 2.63 -15.50 -29.45
N LEU A 262 2.66 -14.83 -28.27
CA LEU A 262 1.69 -15.06 -27.20
C LEU A 262 0.58 -13.98 -27.11
N GLN A 263 0.37 -13.17 -28.14
CA GLN A 263 -0.58 -12.04 -28.11
C GLN A 263 -2.02 -12.45 -27.72
N LYS A 264 -2.43 -13.68 -28.10
CA LYS A 264 -3.77 -14.21 -27.79
C LYS A 264 -3.92 -14.77 -26.37
N VAL A 265 -2.82 -14.86 -25.62
CA VAL A 265 -2.78 -15.39 -24.24
C VAL A 265 -3.03 -14.29 -23.22
N PHE A 266 -2.52 -13.09 -23.49
CA PHE A 266 -2.53 -11.96 -22.55
C PHE A 266 -3.63 -10.96 -22.93
N ILE A 267 -4.44 -10.62 -21.92
CA ILE A 267 -5.52 -9.62 -22.01
C ILE A 267 -5.09 -8.44 -21.15
N PHE A 268 -5.06 -7.26 -21.74
CA PHE A 268 -4.71 -6.02 -21.07
C PHE A 268 -5.96 -5.19 -20.83
N LEU A 269 -6.22 -4.87 -19.58
CA LEU A 269 -7.23 -3.91 -19.17
C LEU A 269 -6.51 -2.69 -18.61
N ASP A 270 -6.80 -1.54 -19.15
CA ASP A 270 -6.15 -0.28 -18.75
C ASP A 270 -6.56 0.13 -17.34
N GLN A 271 -7.41 1.11 -17.19
CA GLN A 271 -7.96 1.50 -15.89
C GLN A 271 -9.33 0.85 -15.68
N VAL A 272 -9.42 0.06 -14.61
CA VAL A 272 -10.67 -0.55 -14.17
C VAL A 272 -11.16 0.18 -12.93
N PRO A 273 -12.42 0.66 -12.89
CA PRO A 273 -12.99 1.25 -11.69
C PRO A 273 -12.92 0.30 -10.48
N ASP A 274 -12.63 0.85 -9.30
CA ASP A 274 -12.49 0.10 -8.05
C ASP A 274 -13.67 -0.87 -7.79
N GLU A 275 -14.89 -0.43 -8.08
CA GLU A 275 -16.11 -1.24 -7.93
C GLU A 275 -16.17 -2.50 -8.81
N GLN A 276 -15.34 -2.58 -9.85
CA GLN A 276 -15.28 -3.74 -10.76
C GLN A 276 -14.15 -4.71 -10.41
N MET A 277 -13.17 -4.25 -9.62
CA MET A 277 -12.04 -5.08 -9.20
C MET A 277 -12.47 -6.36 -8.50
N ARG A 278 -13.51 -6.28 -7.62
CA ARG A 278 -14.08 -7.48 -6.99
C ARG A 278 -14.44 -8.57 -8.00
N GLY A 279 -15.12 -8.18 -9.08
CA GLY A 279 -15.55 -9.14 -10.10
C GLY A 279 -14.38 -9.77 -10.84
N LEU A 280 -13.30 -9.02 -11.09
CA LEU A 280 -12.10 -9.55 -11.73
C LEU A 280 -11.39 -10.58 -10.85
N TYR A 281 -11.23 -10.32 -9.57
CA TYR A 281 -10.67 -11.29 -8.62
C TYR A 281 -11.57 -12.52 -8.45
N ALA A 282 -12.86 -12.32 -8.21
CA ALA A 282 -13.79 -13.42 -7.92
C ALA A 282 -13.99 -14.40 -9.09
N ASN A 283 -13.73 -13.97 -10.33
CA ASN A 283 -13.79 -14.83 -11.52
C ASN A 283 -12.41 -15.34 -11.97
N ALA A 284 -11.32 -14.89 -11.33
CA ALA A 284 -10.00 -15.37 -11.64
C ALA A 284 -9.74 -16.75 -11.05
N ARG A 285 -9.00 -17.58 -11.77
CA ARG A 285 -8.50 -18.86 -11.27
C ARG A 285 -7.54 -18.68 -10.11
N ALA A 286 -6.65 -17.69 -10.23
CA ALA A 286 -5.71 -17.29 -9.18
C ALA A 286 -5.10 -15.92 -9.48
N LEU A 287 -4.69 -15.22 -8.42
CA LEU A 287 -3.74 -14.12 -8.49
C LEU A 287 -2.31 -14.69 -8.56
N ILE A 288 -1.52 -14.23 -9.55
CA ILE A 288 -0.08 -14.55 -9.65
C ILE A 288 0.71 -13.24 -9.62
N MET A 289 1.51 -13.03 -8.57
CA MET A 289 2.21 -11.76 -8.37
C MET A 289 3.73 -11.97 -8.18
N PRO A 290 4.53 -11.93 -9.25
CA PRO A 290 5.98 -12.20 -9.23
C PRO A 290 6.83 -10.98 -8.92
N THR A 291 6.32 -10.02 -8.16
CA THR A 291 7.04 -8.76 -7.85
C THR A 291 8.37 -9.03 -7.15
N PHE A 292 9.41 -8.27 -7.52
CA PHE A 292 10.68 -8.29 -6.81
C PHE A 292 10.68 -7.50 -5.51
N PHE A 293 9.71 -6.62 -5.33
CA PHE A 293 9.66 -5.74 -4.17
C PHE A 293 8.24 -5.48 -3.66
N GLY A 294 8.17 -5.34 -2.35
CA GLY A 294 7.01 -4.89 -1.59
C GLY A 294 7.08 -5.42 -0.17
N PRO A 295 7.26 -4.55 0.86
CA PRO A 295 7.17 -4.99 2.25
C PRO A 295 5.81 -5.60 2.56
N THR A 296 4.74 -5.06 1.92
CA THR A 296 3.43 -5.67 1.74
C THR A 296 2.80 -5.20 0.43
N ASN A 297 1.76 -5.88 -0.04
CA ASN A 297 1.02 -5.49 -1.24
C ASN A 297 -0.49 -5.65 -1.03
N ILE A 298 -1.29 -4.77 -1.63
CA ILE A 298 -2.76 -4.80 -1.55
C ILE A 298 -3.38 -5.95 -2.37
N PRO A 299 -2.92 -6.28 -3.59
CA PRO A 299 -3.54 -7.33 -4.40
C PRO A 299 -3.75 -8.68 -3.73
N PRO A 300 -2.84 -9.24 -2.92
CA PRO A 300 -3.11 -10.45 -2.16
C PRO A 300 -4.26 -10.33 -1.16
N LEU A 301 -4.41 -9.15 -0.52
CA LEU A 301 -5.49 -8.90 0.43
C LEU A 301 -6.86 -8.83 -0.27
N GLU A 302 -6.91 -8.21 -1.44
CA GLU A 302 -8.11 -8.17 -2.30
C GLU A 302 -8.49 -9.56 -2.79
N ALA A 303 -7.50 -10.35 -3.21
CA ALA A 303 -7.71 -11.74 -3.61
C ALA A 303 -8.29 -12.57 -2.45
N PHE A 304 -7.72 -12.46 -1.26
CA PHE A 304 -8.23 -13.13 -0.06
C PHE A 304 -9.69 -12.73 0.25
N ALA A 305 -10.00 -11.44 0.22
CA ALA A 305 -11.35 -10.94 0.49
C ALA A 305 -12.41 -11.41 -0.53
N THR A 306 -11.98 -11.84 -1.71
CA THR A 306 -12.86 -12.34 -2.79
C THR A 306 -12.86 -13.85 -2.92
N GLY A 307 -12.02 -14.55 -2.15
CA GLY A 307 -11.84 -16.00 -2.28
C GLY A 307 -11.03 -16.39 -3.52
N CYS A 308 -10.25 -15.48 -4.09
CA CYS A 308 -9.32 -15.79 -5.17
C CYS A 308 -8.05 -16.44 -4.61
N PRO A 309 -7.63 -17.62 -5.09
CA PRO A 309 -6.35 -18.23 -4.72
C PRO A 309 -5.17 -17.32 -5.02
N VAL A 310 -4.11 -17.40 -4.21
CA VAL A 310 -2.96 -16.48 -4.29
C VAL A 310 -1.66 -17.25 -4.46
N ALA A 311 -0.83 -16.79 -5.39
CA ALA A 311 0.59 -17.15 -5.46
C ALA A 311 1.43 -15.89 -5.63
N VAL A 312 2.47 -15.76 -4.81
CA VAL A 312 3.32 -14.56 -4.77
C VAL A 312 4.80 -14.90 -4.61
N SER A 313 5.64 -13.93 -4.86
CA SER A 313 7.08 -14.05 -4.63
C SER A 313 7.42 -14.38 -3.17
N ASN A 314 8.45 -15.20 -2.93
CA ASN A 314 8.97 -15.54 -1.61
C ASN A 314 9.96 -14.50 -1.05
N VAL A 315 9.75 -13.22 -1.38
CA VAL A 315 10.65 -12.12 -1.01
C VAL A 315 9.95 -11.09 -0.13
N TYR A 316 10.72 -10.35 0.64
CA TYR A 316 10.28 -9.28 1.55
C TYR A 316 9.17 -9.74 2.51
N GLY A 317 8.10 -8.96 2.64
CA GLY A 317 6.97 -9.25 3.52
C GLY A 317 5.92 -10.19 2.92
N MET A 318 6.11 -10.71 1.69
CA MET A 318 5.13 -11.58 1.04
C MET A 318 4.91 -12.89 1.81
N PRO A 319 5.96 -13.61 2.28
CA PRO A 319 5.76 -14.82 3.10
C PRO A 319 4.98 -14.53 4.40
N GLU A 320 5.28 -13.42 5.09
CA GLU A 320 4.54 -12.99 6.28
C GLU A 320 3.07 -12.68 5.94
N GLN A 321 2.84 -11.99 4.82
CA GLN A 321 1.52 -11.55 4.40
C GLN A 321 0.61 -12.71 4.02
N VAL A 322 1.10 -13.68 3.23
CA VAL A 322 0.24 -14.76 2.74
C VAL A 322 0.20 -15.97 3.69
N GLY A 323 1.29 -16.28 4.39
CA GLY A 323 1.39 -17.45 5.26
C GLY A 323 1.07 -18.74 4.49
N ASP A 324 0.23 -19.59 5.07
CA ASP A 324 -0.24 -20.85 4.48
C ASP A 324 -1.47 -20.70 3.55
N ALA A 325 -1.95 -19.47 3.36
CA ALA A 325 -3.07 -19.13 2.49
C ALA A 325 -2.66 -18.82 1.04
N GLY A 326 -1.36 -18.89 0.72
CA GLY A 326 -0.82 -18.66 -0.62
C GLY A 326 0.34 -19.58 -0.95
N LEU A 327 0.62 -19.77 -2.24
CA LEU A 327 1.84 -20.40 -2.71
C LEU A 327 2.94 -19.36 -2.86
N LEU A 328 4.18 -19.79 -2.59
CA LEU A 328 5.38 -18.96 -2.70
C LEU A 328 6.28 -19.52 -3.80
N PHE A 329 6.90 -18.61 -4.56
CA PHE A 329 7.90 -18.94 -5.59
C PHE A 329 9.03 -17.90 -5.63
N ASN A 330 10.18 -18.28 -6.13
CA ASN A 330 11.27 -17.35 -6.40
C ASN A 330 10.94 -16.48 -7.64
N PRO A 331 10.84 -15.15 -7.52
CA PRO A 331 10.53 -14.27 -8.64
C PRO A 331 11.60 -14.24 -9.75
N GLY A 332 12.82 -14.70 -9.46
CA GLY A 332 13.89 -14.86 -10.42
C GLY A 332 13.87 -16.19 -11.18
N SER A 333 12.96 -17.11 -10.84
CA SER A 333 12.89 -18.45 -11.45
C SER A 333 11.62 -18.59 -12.30
N ASP A 334 11.76 -18.44 -13.62
CA ASP A 334 10.64 -18.65 -14.55
C ASP A 334 10.06 -20.08 -14.43
N ALA A 335 10.90 -21.07 -14.08
CA ALA A 335 10.47 -22.45 -13.86
C ALA A 335 9.58 -22.60 -12.62
N GLU A 336 9.97 -22.06 -11.46
CA GLU A 336 9.14 -22.12 -10.25
C GLU A 336 7.80 -21.38 -10.45
N ILE A 337 7.81 -20.25 -11.18
CA ILE A 337 6.58 -19.54 -11.54
C ILE A 337 5.72 -20.42 -12.44
N ALA A 338 6.30 -21.09 -13.46
CA ALA A 338 5.60 -22.00 -14.34
C ALA A 338 4.98 -23.20 -13.57
N ASP A 339 5.76 -23.87 -12.71
CA ASP A 339 5.27 -24.97 -11.91
C ASP A 339 4.12 -24.56 -11.00
N THR A 340 4.22 -23.38 -10.38
CA THR A 340 3.15 -22.82 -9.54
C THR A 340 1.90 -22.51 -10.36
N ILE A 341 2.04 -21.92 -11.54
CA ILE A 341 0.94 -21.68 -12.48
C ILE A 341 0.30 -23.00 -12.91
N TYR A 342 1.10 -23.99 -13.30
CA TYR A 342 0.62 -25.31 -13.71
C TYR A 342 -0.24 -25.94 -12.60
N LYS A 343 0.27 -25.96 -11.38
CA LYS A 343 -0.42 -26.49 -10.20
C LYS A 343 -1.75 -25.79 -9.94
N LEU A 344 -1.78 -24.45 -9.92
CA LEU A 344 -3.02 -23.69 -9.73
C LEU A 344 -4.00 -23.84 -10.90
N TRP A 345 -3.50 -24.03 -12.13
CA TRP A 345 -4.36 -24.19 -13.30
C TRP A 345 -5.04 -25.55 -13.34
N THR A 346 -4.35 -26.63 -12.94
CA THR A 346 -4.80 -28.01 -13.14
C THR A 346 -5.39 -28.65 -11.87
N ASP A 347 -5.04 -28.18 -10.67
CA ASP A 347 -5.44 -28.79 -9.39
C ASP A 347 -6.52 -27.95 -8.72
N ASP A 348 -7.76 -28.46 -8.73
CA ASP A 348 -8.92 -27.79 -8.15
C ASP A 348 -8.90 -27.84 -6.62
N ASP A 349 -8.43 -28.93 -6.01
CA ASP A 349 -8.41 -29.10 -4.55
C ASP A 349 -7.50 -28.08 -3.89
N ILE A 350 -6.32 -27.85 -4.47
CA ILE A 350 -5.40 -26.82 -4.01
C ILE A 350 -6.03 -25.43 -4.10
N THR A 351 -6.65 -25.09 -5.22
CA THR A 351 -7.27 -23.76 -5.38
C THR A 351 -8.42 -23.56 -4.42
N ILE A 352 -9.28 -24.55 -4.20
CA ILE A 352 -10.38 -24.50 -3.23
C ILE A 352 -9.83 -24.31 -1.80
N SER A 353 -8.79 -25.07 -1.44
CA SER A 353 -8.15 -24.97 -0.13
C SER A 353 -7.54 -23.58 0.10
N LEU A 354 -6.78 -23.06 -0.87
CA LEU A 354 -6.17 -21.72 -0.78
C LEU A 354 -7.22 -20.61 -0.73
N ALA A 355 -8.26 -20.70 -1.53
CA ALA A 355 -9.38 -19.75 -1.51
C ALA A 355 -10.03 -19.67 -0.12
N LYS A 356 -10.31 -20.83 0.49
CA LYS A 356 -10.90 -20.90 1.84
C LYS A 356 -9.98 -20.31 2.90
N LYS A 357 -8.70 -20.68 2.89
CA LYS A 357 -7.70 -20.14 3.83
C LYS A 357 -7.52 -18.63 3.67
N GLY A 358 -7.41 -18.14 2.44
CA GLY A 358 -7.28 -16.73 2.14
C GLY A 358 -8.49 -15.92 2.61
N TYR A 359 -9.70 -16.41 2.32
CA TYR A 359 -10.93 -15.78 2.77
C TYR A 359 -11.01 -15.71 4.31
N GLN A 360 -10.66 -16.79 5.02
CA GLN A 360 -10.59 -16.78 6.49
C GLN A 360 -9.58 -15.74 6.98
N LYS A 361 -8.36 -15.70 6.41
CA LYS A 361 -7.33 -14.73 6.77
C LYS A 361 -7.80 -13.28 6.59
N SER A 362 -8.60 -12.99 5.55
CA SER A 362 -9.19 -11.66 5.35
C SER A 362 -10.22 -11.28 6.43
N LYS A 363 -10.84 -12.26 7.11
CA LYS A 363 -11.75 -12.04 8.24
C LYS A 363 -10.99 -11.82 9.55
N ASP A 364 -9.88 -12.54 9.73
CA ASP A 364 -9.07 -12.45 10.95
C ASP A 364 -8.36 -11.10 11.08
N TRP A 365 -8.04 -10.44 9.93
CA TRP A 365 -7.43 -9.11 9.89
C TRP A 365 -8.21 -8.18 8.96
N GLY A 366 -9.28 -7.60 9.50
CA GLY A 366 -10.15 -6.64 8.81
C GLY A 366 -10.16 -5.26 9.48
N GLN A 367 -11.11 -4.42 9.10
CA GLN A 367 -11.21 -3.04 9.60
C GLN A 367 -11.34 -2.96 11.13
N THR A 368 -12.06 -3.87 11.75
CA THR A 368 -12.24 -3.87 13.22
C THR A 368 -10.92 -4.09 13.95
N GLN A 369 -10.13 -5.09 13.57
CA GLN A 369 -8.83 -5.38 14.16
C GLN A 369 -7.82 -4.26 13.86
N PHE A 370 -7.87 -3.69 12.65
CA PHE A 370 -7.07 -2.54 12.27
C PHE A 370 -7.37 -1.33 13.17
N ASN A 371 -8.65 -1.02 13.41
CA ASN A 371 -9.08 0.08 14.27
C ASN A 371 -8.57 -0.09 15.70
N GLN A 372 -8.75 -1.29 16.27
CA GLN A 372 -8.27 -1.63 17.61
C GLN A 372 -6.75 -1.47 17.70
N ARG A 373 -6.02 -2.01 16.72
CA ARG A 373 -4.56 -1.92 16.68
C ARG A 373 -4.06 -0.49 16.56
N LEU A 374 -4.68 0.33 15.71
CA LEU A 374 -4.32 1.74 15.61
C LEU A 374 -4.58 2.50 16.92
N LEU A 375 -5.69 2.23 17.58
CA LEU A 375 -6.00 2.81 18.90
C LEU A 375 -4.96 2.45 19.96
N GLU A 376 -4.54 1.17 20.02
CA GLU A 376 -3.46 0.71 20.90
C GLU A 376 -2.14 1.44 20.61
N ILE A 377 -1.76 1.55 19.34
CA ILE A 377 -0.54 2.25 18.91
C ILE A 377 -0.60 3.72 19.31
N ILE A 378 -1.74 4.38 19.13
CA ILE A 378 -1.93 5.77 19.58
C ILE A 378 -1.73 5.87 21.08
N LYS A 379 -2.38 5.03 21.88
CA LYS A 379 -2.23 5.02 23.36
C LYS A 379 -0.77 4.82 23.77
N LEU A 380 -0.10 3.83 23.22
CA LEU A 380 1.33 3.58 23.47
C LEU A 380 2.20 4.79 23.11
N THR A 381 1.89 5.46 21.99
CA THR A 381 2.68 6.60 21.49
C THR A 381 2.51 7.85 22.37
N ILE A 382 1.35 8.04 23.00
CA ILE A 382 1.10 9.17 23.94
C ILE A 382 1.45 8.83 25.39
N GLY A 383 1.95 7.62 25.67
CA GLY A 383 2.39 7.19 27.02
C GLY A 383 1.24 6.78 27.95
N GLU A 384 0.13 6.30 27.39
CA GLU A 384 -0.95 5.66 28.16
C GLU A 384 -0.77 4.13 28.06
N ASN A 385 -0.54 3.49 29.22
CA ASN A 385 -0.49 2.03 29.36
C ASN A 385 -1.88 1.45 29.62
#